data_74a3f6d871d195d61308f2b5b85d915c
#
_entry.id   74a3f6d871d195d61308f2b5b85d915c
#
_cell.length_a   1.000
_cell.length_b   1.000
_cell.length_c   1.000
_cell.angle_alpha   90.00
_cell.angle_beta   90.00
_cell.angle_gamma   90.00
#
_symmetry.space_group_name_H-M   'P 1'
#
loop_
_entity.id
_entity.type
_entity.pdbx_description
1 polymer ?
#
loop_
_entity_poly.entity_id
_entity_poly.type
_entity_poly.pdbx_seq_one_letter_code
_entity_poly.pdbx_strand_id
1 'polypeptide(L)'
;RTDNNGLYDENASGKKVQDMKRRVSMMEEAKADLAVSIHQNSYPDPAIKGAQVFYYTSSVEGKQLAKRLQERLVKGLDPQNHRQAKANDSYYLLKKTACPIVIVECGFLSNPQEEALLTDSVYQERVAWNIFMGIMQELKTKKA
;
A
#
# COMPACT_ATOMS: atom_id res chain seq x y z
N ARG A 1 5.96 12.10 -2.57
CA ARG A 1 6.51 12.20 -3.92
C ARG A 1 5.86 13.39 -4.61
N THR A 2 6.67 14.33 -5.05
CA THR A 2 6.21 15.62 -5.61
C THR A 2 6.38 15.70 -7.14
N ASP A 3 6.99 14.67 -7.74
CA ASP A 3 7.23 14.56 -9.17
C ASP A 3 7.13 13.09 -9.66
N ASN A 4 7.36 12.87 -10.96
CA ASN A 4 7.35 11.56 -11.58
C ASN A 4 8.73 10.88 -11.66
N ASN A 5 9.77 11.51 -11.11
CA ASN A 5 11.13 10.97 -11.15
C ASN A 5 11.29 9.76 -10.23
N GLY A 6 12.08 8.79 -10.64
CA GLY A 6 12.53 7.71 -9.77
C GLY A 6 13.62 8.19 -8.80
N LEU A 7 13.83 7.44 -7.73
CA LEU A 7 14.88 7.72 -6.73
C LEU A 7 16.19 7.00 -7.13
N TYR A 8 16.66 7.24 -8.35
CA TYR A 8 17.85 6.61 -8.91
C TYR A 8 18.65 7.58 -9.79
N ASP A 9 19.91 7.27 -10.05
CA ASP A 9 20.72 7.98 -11.03
C ASP A 9 20.29 7.56 -12.44
N GLU A 10 19.98 8.53 -13.30
CA GLU A 10 19.52 8.29 -14.68
C GLU A 10 20.56 7.56 -15.53
N ASN A 11 21.85 7.66 -15.19
CA ASN A 11 22.95 6.99 -15.90
C ASN A 11 23.31 5.62 -15.32
N ALA A 12 22.69 5.22 -14.20
CA ALA A 12 23.03 3.97 -13.55
C ALA A 12 22.34 2.74 -14.16
N SER A 13 23.03 1.62 -14.14
CA SER A 13 22.40 0.30 -14.32
C SER A 13 21.61 -0.08 -13.06
N GLY A 14 20.49 -0.78 -13.24
CA GLY A 14 19.69 -1.27 -12.09
C GLY A 14 18.84 -0.20 -11.39
N LYS A 15 18.31 0.77 -12.11
CA LYS A 15 17.44 1.87 -11.64
C LYS A 15 16.37 1.41 -10.65
N LYS A 16 15.64 0.33 -10.95
CA LYS A 16 14.58 -0.19 -10.06
C LYS A 16 15.15 -0.63 -8.71
N VAL A 17 16.31 -1.24 -8.68
CA VAL A 17 16.97 -1.69 -7.42
C VAL A 17 17.41 -0.49 -6.60
N GLN A 18 17.96 0.53 -7.23
CA GLN A 18 18.34 1.78 -6.56
C GLN A 18 17.12 2.48 -5.96
N ASP A 19 16.03 2.64 -6.73
CA ASP A 19 14.79 3.24 -6.26
C ASP A 19 14.25 2.51 -5.02
N MET A 20 14.19 1.18 -5.07
CA MET A 20 13.71 0.38 -3.94
C MET A 20 14.61 0.53 -2.70
N LYS A 21 15.94 0.48 -2.86
CA LYS A 21 16.89 0.69 -1.77
C LYS A 21 16.75 2.09 -1.17
N ARG A 22 16.63 3.12 -2.00
CA ARG A 22 16.47 4.50 -1.53
C ARG A 22 15.19 4.70 -0.74
N ARG A 23 14.08 4.08 -1.16
CA ARG A 23 12.82 4.10 -0.40
C ARG A 23 12.99 3.51 1.00
N VAL A 24 13.70 2.38 1.13
CA VAL A 24 13.99 1.77 2.44
C VAL A 24 14.83 2.72 3.29
N SER A 25 15.93 3.25 2.75
CA SER A 25 16.79 4.24 3.43
C SER A 25 16.01 5.44 3.95
N MET A 26 15.11 6.01 3.13
CA MET A 26 14.29 7.16 3.51
C MET A 26 13.38 6.86 4.72
N MET A 27 12.82 5.67 4.81
CA MET A 27 12.01 5.26 5.95
C MET A 27 12.85 5.10 7.22
N GLU A 28 14.06 4.57 7.09
CA GLU A 28 15.02 4.43 8.20
C GLU A 28 15.53 5.81 8.66
N GLU A 29 15.95 6.69 7.74
CA GLU A 29 16.38 8.06 8.00
C GLU A 29 15.29 8.88 8.71
N ALA A 30 14.04 8.69 8.31
CA ALA A 30 12.88 9.33 8.92
C ALA A 30 12.51 8.72 10.28
N LYS A 31 13.11 7.61 10.70
CA LYS A 31 12.74 6.84 11.90
C LYS A 31 11.23 6.60 11.97
N ALA A 32 10.66 6.15 10.84
CA ALA A 32 9.23 6.01 10.69
C ALA A 32 8.67 4.94 11.66
N ASP A 33 7.59 5.28 12.39
CA ASP A 33 6.87 4.36 13.27
C ASP A 33 6.12 3.27 12.49
N LEU A 34 5.68 3.61 11.28
CA LEU A 34 5.07 2.71 10.31
C LEU A 34 5.17 3.30 8.89
N ALA A 35 5.01 2.47 7.88
CA ALA A 35 4.99 2.90 6.49
C ALA A 35 3.79 2.31 5.73
N VAL A 36 3.24 3.10 4.82
CA VAL A 36 2.18 2.66 3.90
C VAL A 36 2.60 3.00 2.48
N SER A 37 2.75 1.99 1.64
CA SER A 37 3.05 2.14 0.21
C SER A 37 1.76 2.00 -0.60
N ILE A 38 1.39 3.04 -1.33
CA ILE A 38 0.12 3.12 -2.08
C ILE A 38 0.38 2.78 -3.54
N HIS A 39 -0.37 1.83 -4.06
CA HIS A 39 -0.24 1.28 -5.40
C HIS A 39 -1.60 1.06 -6.07
N GLN A 40 -1.59 0.86 -7.37
CA GLN A 40 -2.67 0.28 -8.15
C GLN A 40 -2.18 -1.03 -8.75
N ASN A 41 -3.05 -2.04 -8.69
CA ASN A 41 -2.78 -3.37 -9.17
C ASN A 41 -3.10 -3.52 -10.67
N SER A 42 -2.67 -4.62 -11.25
CA SER A 42 -3.05 -5.06 -12.59
C SER A 42 -3.04 -6.57 -12.67
N TYR A 43 -3.96 -7.14 -13.44
CA TYR A 43 -4.04 -8.58 -13.66
C TYR A 43 -4.53 -8.87 -15.08
N PRO A 44 -4.09 -9.97 -15.74
CA PRO A 44 -4.49 -10.27 -17.11
C PRO A 44 -6.01 -10.42 -17.33
N ASP A 45 -6.73 -10.97 -16.34
CA ASP A 45 -8.19 -11.06 -16.37
C ASP A 45 -8.83 -9.73 -15.91
N PRO A 46 -9.51 -8.98 -16.78
CA PRO A 46 -10.14 -7.70 -16.44
C PRO A 46 -11.35 -7.84 -15.50
N ALA A 47 -11.86 -9.04 -15.26
CA ALA A 47 -12.91 -9.28 -14.26
C ALA A 47 -12.40 -9.18 -12.82
N ILE A 48 -11.09 -9.30 -12.61
CA ILE A 48 -10.47 -9.23 -11.29
C ILE A 48 -10.48 -7.79 -10.76
N LYS A 49 -11.01 -7.63 -9.55
CA LYS A 49 -11.17 -6.33 -8.88
C LYS A 49 -11.06 -6.42 -7.36
N GLY A 50 -11.10 -5.27 -6.69
CA GLY A 50 -11.15 -5.12 -5.23
C GLY A 50 -9.83 -4.72 -4.61
N ALA A 51 -9.85 -3.66 -3.79
CA ALA A 51 -8.68 -3.21 -3.02
C ALA A 51 -8.16 -4.33 -2.11
N GLN A 52 -6.83 -4.44 -2.00
CA GLN A 52 -6.19 -5.46 -1.18
C GLN A 52 -4.92 -4.93 -0.50
N VAL A 53 -4.74 -5.24 0.78
CA VAL A 53 -3.57 -4.84 1.56
C VAL A 53 -2.64 -6.03 1.77
N PHE A 54 -1.35 -5.83 1.48
CA PHE A 54 -0.30 -6.83 1.65
C PHE A 54 0.61 -6.48 2.81
N TYR A 55 1.10 -7.49 3.52
CA TYR A 55 2.04 -7.37 4.63
C TYR A 55 3.12 -8.45 4.56
N TYR A 56 4.27 -8.23 5.20
CA TYR A 56 5.32 -9.24 5.28
C TYR A 56 4.88 -10.38 6.19
N THR A 57 5.04 -11.62 5.74
CA THR A 57 4.50 -12.83 6.40
C THR A 57 4.90 -12.93 7.87
N SER A 58 6.15 -12.59 8.23
CA SER A 58 6.63 -12.66 9.61
C SER A 58 6.38 -11.40 10.44
N SER A 59 5.81 -10.34 9.85
CA SER A 59 5.52 -9.09 10.58
C SER A 59 4.17 -9.15 11.29
N VAL A 60 4.19 -9.29 12.61
CA VAL A 60 2.98 -9.28 13.45
C VAL A 60 2.28 -7.93 13.38
N GLU A 61 3.03 -6.84 13.56
CA GLU A 61 2.50 -5.47 13.50
C GLU A 61 2.02 -5.09 12.09
N GLY A 62 2.78 -5.47 11.05
CA GLY A 62 2.36 -5.28 9.66
C GLY A 62 1.05 -6.01 9.35
N LYS A 63 0.86 -7.22 9.89
CA LYS A 63 -0.40 -7.98 9.79
C LYS A 63 -1.57 -7.26 10.45
N GLN A 64 -1.37 -6.69 11.64
CA GLN A 64 -2.41 -5.95 12.36
C GLN A 64 -2.81 -4.69 11.58
N LEU A 65 -1.83 -3.89 11.16
CA LEU A 65 -2.05 -2.70 10.33
C LEU A 65 -2.78 -3.07 9.03
N ALA A 66 -2.33 -4.13 8.33
CA ALA A 66 -2.96 -4.58 7.08
C ALA A 66 -4.42 -4.97 7.25
N LYS A 67 -4.77 -5.68 8.32
CA LYS A 67 -6.16 -6.05 8.64
C LYS A 67 -7.03 -4.81 8.86
N ARG A 68 -6.56 -3.85 9.66
CA ARG A 68 -7.30 -2.60 9.92
C ARG A 68 -7.55 -1.82 8.63
N LEU A 69 -6.51 -1.65 7.81
CA LEU A 69 -6.64 -0.95 6.53
C LEU A 69 -7.58 -1.70 5.57
N GLN A 70 -7.46 -3.03 5.48
CA GLN A 70 -8.35 -3.84 4.65
C GLN A 70 -9.82 -3.68 5.06
N GLU A 71 -10.12 -3.76 6.36
CA GLU A 71 -11.47 -3.55 6.87
C GLU A 71 -12.03 -2.15 6.56
N ARG A 72 -11.18 -1.12 6.69
CA ARG A 72 -11.57 0.27 6.35
C ARG A 72 -11.85 0.43 4.87
N LEU A 73 -11.00 -0.13 4.01
CA LEU A 73 -11.18 -0.05 2.55
C LEU A 73 -12.46 -0.78 2.11
N VAL A 74 -12.70 -1.99 2.64
CA VAL A 74 -13.94 -2.73 2.35
C VAL A 74 -15.17 -1.92 2.78
N LYS A 75 -15.22 -1.46 4.03
CA LYS A 75 -16.39 -0.70 4.54
C LYS A 75 -16.60 0.64 3.85
N GLY A 76 -15.52 1.33 3.51
CA GLY A 76 -15.58 2.69 3.01
C GLY A 76 -15.65 2.82 1.49
N LEU A 77 -15.22 1.80 0.73
CA LEU A 77 -15.15 1.86 -0.73
C LEU A 77 -16.09 0.88 -1.42
N ASP A 78 -15.97 -0.41 -1.09
CA ASP A 78 -16.77 -1.48 -1.70
C ASP A 78 -17.09 -2.58 -0.66
N PRO A 79 -18.28 -2.56 -0.04
CA PRO A 79 -18.71 -3.60 0.90
C PRO A 79 -18.85 -5.00 0.27
N GLN A 80 -18.88 -5.11 -1.05
CA GLN A 80 -18.91 -6.41 -1.77
C GLN A 80 -17.51 -6.95 -2.05
N ASN A 81 -16.47 -6.23 -1.68
CA ASN A 81 -15.10 -6.71 -1.78
C ASN A 81 -14.81 -7.74 -0.67
N HIS A 82 -14.66 -9.00 -1.04
CA HIS A 82 -14.39 -10.11 -0.12
C HIS A 82 -12.88 -10.38 0.10
N ARG A 83 -12.00 -9.55 -0.45
CA ARG A 83 -10.55 -9.70 -0.26
C ARG A 83 -10.16 -9.47 1.19
N GLN A 84 -9.17 -10.27 1.63
CA GLN A 84 -8.58 -10.20 2.96
C GLN A 84 -7.16 -9.63 2.87
N ALA A 85 -6.65 -9.07 3.96
CA ALA A 85 -5.24 -8.74 4.08
C ALA A 85 -4.39 -9.99 3.80
N LYS A 86 -3.37 -9.86 2.93
CA LYS A 86 -2.62 -11.00 2.39
C LYS A 86 -1.14 -10.94 2.75
N ALA A 87 -0.60 -12.05 3.26
CA ALA A 87 0.83 -12.20 3.48
C ALA A 87 1.60 -12.25 2.14
N ASN A 88 2.79 -11.64 2.10
CA ASN A 88 3.65 -11.64 0.92
C ASN A 88 5.12 -11.61 1.32
N ASP A 89 5.93 -12.53 0.76
CA ASP A 89 7.36 -12.66 0.99
C ASP A 89 8.21 -12.16 -0.17
N SER A 90 7.58 -11.79 -1.29
CA SER A 90 8.29 -11.44 -2.52
C SER A 90 8.51 -9.93 -2.69
N TYR A 91 7.68 -9.08 -2.10
CA TYR A 91 7.79 -7.64 -2.25
C TYR A 91 8.98 -7.09 -1.46
N TYR A 92 9.91 -6.45 -2.18
CA TYR A 92 11.16 -5.95 -1.64
C TYR A 92 10.96 -5.02 -0.44
N LEU A 93 10.04 -4.04 -0.55
CA LEU A 93 9.78 -3.10 0.53
C LEU A 93 9.27 -3.79 1.79
N LEU A 94 8.34 -4.74 1.66
CA LEU A 94 7.81 -5.49 2.80
C LEU A 94 8.92 -6.27 3.53
N LYS A 95 9.86 -6.83 2.76
CA LYS A 95 10.94 -7.68 3.28
C LYS A 95 12.10 -6.92 3.90
N LYS A 96 12.38 -5.71 3.40
CA LYS A 96 13.62 -4.96 3.72
C LYS A 96 13.41 -3.76 4.64
N THR A 97 12.18 -3.33 4.87
CA THR A 97 11.89 -2.20 5.76
C THR A 97 11.85 -2.66 7.22
N ALA A 98 12.52 -1.93 8.10
CA ALA A 98 12.61 -2.27 9.52
C ALA A 98 11.31 -1.96 10.30
N CYS A 99 10.64 -0.85 9.98
CA CYS A 99 9.35 -0.52 10.61
C CYS A 99 8.22 -1.37 10.03
N PRO A 100 7.08 -1.52 10.73
CA PRO A 100 5.88 -2.13 10.19
C PRO A 100 5.45 -1.44 8.89
N ILE A 101 5.40 -2.19 7.80
CA ILE A 101 5.03 -1.66 6.48
C ILE A 101 3.94 -2.51 5.85
N VAL A 102 3.06 -1.84 5.10
CA VAL A 102 2.06 -2.48 4.25
C VAL A 102 2.08 -1.89 2.84
N ILE A 103 1.65 -2.69 1.87
CA ILE A 103 1.37 -2.22 0.51
C ILE A 103 -0.14 -2.27 0.33
N VAL A 104 -0.73 -1.12 -0.03
CA VAL A 104 -2.15 -0.97 -0.33
C VAL A 104 -2.33 -0.93 -1.83
N GLU A 105 -2.88 -1.98 -2.40
CA GLU A 105 -3.37 -1.99 -3.77
C GLU A 105 -4.81 -1.46 -3.76
N CYS A 106 -5.00 -0.23 -4.24
CA CYS A 106 -6.27 0.49 -4.13
C CYS A 106 -7.37 -0.05 -5.06
N GLY A 107 -7.01 -0.85 -6.05
CA GLY A 107 -7.86 -1.45 -7.07
C GLY A 107 -7.02 -1.86 -8.28
N PHE A 108 -7.65 -2.37 -9.32
CA PHE A 108 -7.01 -2.90 -10.51
C PHE A 108 -7.19 -1.96 -11.71
N LEU A 109 -6.10 -1.42 -12.25
CA LEU A 109 -6.11 -0.62 -13.48
C LEU A 109 -6.55 -1.44 -14.71
N SER A 110 -6.42 -2.76 -14.64
CA SER A 110 -6.89 -3.69 -15.67
C SER A 110 -8.40 -3.90 -15.66
N ASN A 111 -9.11 -3.51 -14.60
CA ASN A 111 -10.57 -3.56 -14.50
C ASN A 111 -11.14 -2.20 -14.92
N PRO A 112 -11.96 -2.08 -16.00
CA PRO A 112 -12.43 -0.79 -16.50
C PRO A 112 -13.26 0.01 -15.50
N GLN A 113 -14.00 -0.67 -14.61
CA GLN A 113 -14.80 0.02 -13.58
C GLN A 113 -13.90 0.61 -12.48
N GLU A 114 -12.90 -0.15 -12.03
CA GLU A 114 -11.95 0.35 -11.01
C GLU A 114 -10.99 1.40 -11.60
N GLU A 115 -10.57 1.24 -12.85
CA GLU A 115 -9.74 2.26 -13.52
C GLU A 115 -10.44 3.61 -13.56
N ALA A 116 -11.72 3.64 -13.93
CA ALA A 116 -12.54 4.87 -13.92
C ALA A 116 -12.65 5.47 -12.52
N LEU A 117 -12.85 4.64 -11.47
CA LEU A 117 -12.87 5.10 -10.07
C LEU A 117 -11.50 5.62 -9.61
N LEU A 118 -10.42 4.91 -9.93
CA LEU A 118 -9.05 5.27 -9.51
C LEU A 118 -8.56 6.58 -10.16
N THR A 119 -9.16 7.01 -11.25
CA THR A 119 -8.88 8.29 -11.92
C THR A 119 -9.81 9.42 -11.45
N ASP A 120 -10.87 9.11 -10.69
CA ASP A 120 -11.79 10.09 -10.10
C ASP A 120 -11.25 10.68 -8.79
N SER A 121 -11.17 12.01 -8.70
CA SER A 121 -10.58 12.70 -7.54
C SER A 121 -11.37 12.48 -6.25
N VAL A 122 -12.70 12.41 -6.32
CA VAL A 122 -13.56 12.18 -5.15
C VAL A 122 -13.33 10.77 -4.60
N TYR A 123 -13.19 9.79 -5.50
CA TYR A 123 -12.85 8.43 -5.08
C TYR A 123 -11.44 8.35 -4.48
N GLN A 124 -10.46 9.05 -5.05
CA GLN A 124 -9.10 9.13 -4.49
C GLN A 124 -9.10 9.71 -3.06
N GLU A 125 -9.88 10.76 -2.81
CA GLU A 125 -10.05 11.32 -1.46
C GLU A 125 -10.68 10.31 -0.50
N ARG A 126 -11.68 9.55 -0.94
CA ARG A 126 -12.28 8.48 -0.13
C ARG A 126 -11.28 7.37 0.20
N VAL A 127 -10.44 6.97 -0.75
CA VAL A 127 -9.36 6.01 -0.53
C VAL A 127 -8.39 6.56 0.52
N ALA A 128 -7.89 7.78 0.33
CA ALA A 128 -6.95 8.44 1.24
C ALA A 128 -7.54 8.56 2.65
N TRP A 129 -8.81 8.96 2.78
CA TRP A 129 -9.50 9.05 4.06
C TRP A 129 -9.59 7.71 4.79
N ASN A 130 -9.94 6.64 4.08
CA ASN A 130 -10.03 5.30 4.71
C ASN A 130 -8.65 4.79 5.15
N ILE A 131 -7.60 5.03 4.38
CA ILE A 131 -6.21 4.72 4.77
C ILE A 131 -5.83 5.52 6.01
N PHE A 132 -6.06 6.84 6.02
CA PHE A 132 -5.79 7.72 7.16
C PHE A 132 -6.49 7.23 8.44
N MET A 133 -7.79 6.94 8.36
CA MET A 133 -8.54 6.45 9.51
C MET A 133 -8.04 5.10 10.04
N GLY A 134 -7.59 4.22 9.16
CA GLY A 134 -6.98 2.94 9.55
C GLY A 134 -5.64 3.13 10.27
N ILE A 135 -4.79 4.04 9.78
CA ILE A 135 -3.52 4.43 10.42
C ILE A 135 -3.80 5.03 11.81
N MET A 136 -4.75 5.97 11.91
CA MET A 136 -5.08 6.59 13.19
C MET A 136 -5.61 5.60 14.24
N GLN A 137 -6.36 4.59 13.81
CA GLN A 137 -6.81 3.51 14.68
C GLN A 137 -5.63 2.65 15.18
N GLU A 138 -4.66 2.34 14.30
CA GLU A 138 -3.46 1.60 14.69
C GLU A 138 -2.62 2.35 15.72
N LEU A 139 -2.35 3.64 15.45
CA LEU A 139 -1.55 4.48 16.35
C LEU A 139 -2.20 4.68 17.73
N LYS A 140 -3.53 4.77 17.81
CA LYS A 140 -4.24 4.84 19.09
C LYS A 140 -4.08 3.56 19.90
N THR A 141 -4.12 2.41 19.25
CA THR A 141 -3.99 1.11 19.94
C THR A 141 -2.57 0.89 20.49
N LYS A 142 -1.55 1.43 19.84
CA LYS A 142 -0.16 1.35 20.33
C LYS A 142 0.15 2.26 21.53
N LYS A 143 -0.67 3.28 21.77
CA LYS A 143 -0.51 4.24 22.89
C LYS A 143 -1.31 3.85 24.14
N ALA A 144 -2.20 2.89 24.03
CA ALA A 144 -3.03 2.39 25.14
C ALA A 144 -2.39 1.16 25.78
#